data_5f4bb89e8b59e981f224670ede8a287f
#
_entry.id   5f4bb89e8b59e981f224670ede8a287f
#
_cell.length_a   1.000
_cell.length_b   1.000
_cell.length_c   1.000
_cell.angle_alpha   90.00
_cell.angle_beta   90.00
_cell.angle_gamma   90.00
#
_symmetry.space_group_name_H-M   'P 1'
#
loop_
_entity.id
_entity.type
_entity.pdbx_description
1 polymer ?
#
loop_
_entity_poly.entity_id
_entity_poly.type
_entity_poly.pdbx_seq_one_letter_code
_entity_poly.pdbx_strand_id
1 'polypeptide(L)'
;MASIVPIAALLSALFFSTSVQAASEQDLQNSFDPYLKGFPQFPGVKPGLVIDKTNLEQYKAILDPGLQYVIQNDWHQIKVGPTTQFQINQKFIAATKQHLNKAQLGPRVGDIDQYISGRPFVEEPDVKDPRAGEKLAWNFRAGAGVGDSGVIYPFYWRYRDLMSGKIEKTVKFSFNILKFKHRIEEPAPDIKPNAADLAVAIYAKVYEPQDLKNTQLLILHADNDHKPQDAYMYLGFQRRVRRMAPGQYTDAFLGSDVMIEDFEGFNGRISDMKWHYKG
;
A
#
# COMPACT_ATOMS: atom_id res chain seq x y z
N MET A 1 4.30 16.43 -75.07
CA MET A 1 3.50 16.84 -73.90
C MET A 1 3.05 15.59 -73.19
N ALA A 2 3.73 15.25 -72.12
CA ALA A 2 3.41 14.07 -71.28
C ALA A 2 2.80 14.59 -69.98
N SER A 3 1.55 14.15 -69.72
CA SER A 3 0.78 14.53 -68.56
C SER A 3 1.11 13.61 -67.37
N ILE A 4 1.61 14.19 -66.28
CA ILE A 4 1.92 13.46 -65.03
C ILE A 4 0.68 13.61 -64.15
N VAL A 5 0.04 12.47 -63.78
CA VAL A 5 -1.00 12.38 -62.81
C VAL A 5 -0.39 12.05 -61.44
N PRO A 6 -0.63 12.80 -60.39
CA PRO A 6 -0.13 12.43 -59.06
C PRO A 6 -1.05 11.41 -58.39
N ILE A 7 -0.48 10.27 -58.01
CA ILE A 7 -1.15 9.26 -57.15
C ILE A 7 -1.08 9.76 -55.71
N ALA A 8 -2.22 10.19 -55.17
CA ALA A 8 -2.37 10.45 -53.76
C ALA A 8 -2.57 9.14 -52.98
N ALA A 9 -1.57 8.70 -52.25
CA ALA A 9 -1.67 7.56 -51.36
C ALA A 9 -2.43 7.99 -50.07
N LEU A 10 -3.65 7.52 -49.91
CA LEU A 10 -4.38 7.62 -48.63
C LEU A 10 -3.78 6.61 -47.63
N LEU A 11 -3.02 7.09 -46.69
CA LEU A 11 -2.66 6.32 -45.49
C LEU A 11 -3.86 6.31 -44.54
N SER A 12 -4.64 5.22 -44.57
CA SER A 12 -5.65 4.94 -43.53
C SER A 12 -4.96 4.48 -42.26
N ALA A 13 -4.78 5.37 -41.29
CA ALA A 13 -4.37 5.01 -39.95
C ALA A 13 -5.51 4.22 -39.26
N LEU A 14 -5.37 2.91 -39.19
CA LEU A 14 -6.25 2.07 -38.36
C LEU A 14 -5.92 2.35 -36.88
N PHE A 15 -6.71 3.20 -36.27
CA PHE A 15 -6.76 3.31 -34.82
C PHE A 15 -7.44 2.04 -34.28
N PHE A 16 -6.65 1.08 -33.79
CA PHE A 16 -7.19 0.03 -32.95
C PHE A 16 -7.60 0.66 -31.61
N SER A 17 -8.84 1.08 -31.52
CA SER A 17 -9.47 1.36 -30.24
C SER A 17 -9.62 0.03 -29.51
N THR A 18 -8.68 -0.33 -28.63
CA THR A 18 -8.94 -1.36 -27.65
C THR A 18 -10.04 -0.82 -26.73
N SER A 19 -11.26 -1.26 -26.95
CA SER A 19 -12.34 -1.00 -26.02
C SER A 19 -11.97 -1.64 -24.70
N VAL A 20 -11.58 -0.83 -23.72
CA VAL A 20 -11.47 -1.30 -22.32
C VAL A 20 -12.87 -1.73 -21.94
N GLN A 21 -13.07 -3.03 -21.79
CA GLN A 21 -14.37 -3.57 -21.36
C GLN A 21 -14.62 -3.08 -19.94
N ALA A 22 -15.79 -2.50 -19.70
CA ALA A 22 -16.20 -2.07 -18.37
C ALA A 22 -16.28 -3.29 -17.44
N ALA A 23 -15.73 -3.15 -16.24
CA ALA A 23 -15.79 -4.21 -15.24
C ALA A 23 -17.22 -4.55 -14.84
N SER A 24 -17.51 -5.83 -14.69
CA SER A 24 -18.82 -6.38 -14.36
C SER A 24 -19.04 -6.48 -12.83
N GLU A 25 -20.27 -6.76 -12.40
CA GLU A 25 -20.54 -7.10 -10.99
C GLU A 25 -19.83 -8.39 -10.56
N GLN A 26 -19.58 -9.31 -11.49
CA GLN A 26 -18.82 -10.54 -11.20
C GLN A 26 -17.36 -10.22 -10.93
N ASP A 27 -16.73 -9.31 -11.68
CA ASP A 27 -15.38 -8.84 -11.44
C ASP A 27 -15.28 -8.19 -10.05
N LEU A 28 -16.29 -7.39 -9.69
CA LEU A 28 -16.37 -6.80 -8.36
C LEU A 28 -16.39 -7.88 -7.25
N GLN A 29 -17.24 -8.90 -7.38
CA GLN A 29 -17.31 -9.99 -6.40
C GLN A 29 -15.99 -10.74 -6.32
N ASN A 30 -15.42 -11.11 -7.48
CA ASN A 30 -14.16 -11.82 -7.56
C ASN A 30 -13.01 -11.02 -6.94
N SER A 31 -13.00 -9.70 -7.12
CA SER A 31 -11.95 -8.83 -6.59
C SER A 31 -11.89 -8.80 -5.06
N PHE A 32 -12.97 -9.18 -4.39
CA PHE A 32 -13.05 -9.27 -2.92
C PHE A 32 -12.95 -10.69 -2.37
N ASP A 33 -12.82 -11.69 -3.24
CA ASP A 33 -12.56 -13.07 -2.83
C ASP A 33 -11.07 -13.42 -3.00
N PRO A 34 -10.26 -13.33 -1.91
CA PRO A 34 -8.84 -13.65 -1.99
C PRO A 34 -8.59 -15.15 -2.26
N TYR A 35 -9.62 -15.97 -2.13
CA TYR A 35 -9.55 -17.41 -2.28
C TYR A 35 -10.36 -17.92 -3.46
N LEU A 36 -10.65 -17.08 -4.44
CA LEU A 36 -11.37 -17.44 -5.66
C LEU A 36 -10.78 -18.67 -6.37
N LYS A 37 -9.44 -18.79 -6.33
CA LYS A 37 -8.69 -19.93 -6.88
C LYS A 37 -8.39 -21.03 -5.84
N GLY A 38 -9.07 -21.01 -4.70
CA GLY A 38 -8.83 -21.89 -3.56
C GLY A 38 -7.77 -21.38 -2.59
N PHE A 39 -7.74 -21.97 -1.40
CA PHE A 39 -6.72 -21.64 -0.40
C PHE A 39 -5.34 -22.12 -0.87
N PRO A 40 -4.29 -21.31 -0.78
CA PRO A 40 -2.92 -21.76 -1.00
C PRO A 40 -2.61 -22.94 -0.07
N GLN A 41 -2.05 -24.01 -0.61
CA GLN A 41 -1.71 -25.21 0.14
C GLN A 41 -0.24 -25.53 -0.07
N PHE A 42 0.42 -25.94 1.00
CA PHE A 42 1.79 -26.44 0.93
C PHE A 42 1.89 -27.76 1.72
N PRO A 43 2.51 -28.81 1.17
CA PRO A 43 2.60 -30.12 1.82
C PRO A 43 3.17 -30.01 3.25
N GLY A 44 2.49 -30.62 4.19
CA GLY A 44 2.90 -30.65 5.60
C GLY A 44 2.57 -29.41 6.42
N VAL A 45 2.14 -28.30 5.81
CA VAL A 45 1.70 -27.10 6.54
C VAL A 45 0.28 -27.31 7.08
N LYS A 46 0.15 -27.32 8.40
CA LYS A 46 -1.14 -27.48 9.11
C LYS A 46 -1.08 -26.78 10.47
N PRO A 47 -2.24 -26.42 11.06
CA PRO A 47 -2.27 -25.87 12.40
C PRO A 47 -1.54 -26.75 13.42
N GLY A 48 -0.73 -26.12 14.26
CA GLY A 48 0.13 -26.79 15.25
C GLY A 48 1.55 -27.09 14.76
N LEU A 49 1.85 -26.99 13.45
CA LEU A 49 3.22 -27.06 12.95
C LEU A 49 4.04 -25.90 13.54
N VAL A 50 5.25 -26.21 13.97
CA VAL A 50 6.29 -25.22 14.30
C VAL A 50 7.36 -25.30 13.22
N ILE A 51 7.61 -24.20 12.54
CA ILE A 51 8.73 -24.06 11.60
C ILE A 51 9.87 -23.41 12.37
N ASP A 52 10.98 -24.11 12.52
CA ASP A 52 12.19 -23.70 13.21
C ASP A 52 13.44 -24.10 12.40
N LYS A 53 14.62 -23.86 12.94
CA LYS A 53 15.88 -24.20 12.26
C LYS A 53 16.05 -25.66 11.90
N THR A 54 15.34 -26.60 12.58
CA THR A 54 15.47 -28.04 12.38
C THR A 54 14.74 -28.53 11.13
N ASN A 55 13.68 -27.84 10.73
CA ASN A 55 12.86 -28.20 9.56
C ASN A 55 12.75 -27.09 8.50
N LEU A 56 13.49 -25.99 8.66
CA LEU A 56 13.46 -24.83 7.75
C LEU A 56 13.60 -25.21 6.28
N GLU A 57 14.51 -26.16 5.95
CA GLU A 57 14.78 -26.55 4.55
C GLU A 57 13.51 -27.05 3.83
N GLN A 58 12.59 -27.69 4.55
CA GLN A 58 11.34 -28.21 3.98
C GLN A 58 10.36 -27.10 3.58
N TYR A 59 10.49 -25.93 4.22
CA TYR A 59 9.52 -24.82 4.08
C TYR A 59 10.10 -23.55 3.46
N LYS A 60 11.37 -23.57 3.03
CA LYS A 60 12.03 -22.40 2.40
C LYS A 60 11.24 -21.79 1.27
N ALA A 61 10.58 -22.61 0.45
CA ALA A 61 9.84 -22.14 -0.72
C ALA A 61 8.65 -21.21 -0.40
N ILE A 62 8.16 -21.23 0.83
CA ILE A 62 7.02 -20.41 1.29
C ILE A 62 7.43 -19.30 2.26
N LEU A 63 8.71 -19.13 2.51
CA LEU A 63 9.25 -18.13 3.43
C LEU A 63 10.08 -17.12 2.67
N ASP A 64 9.92 -15.85 3.02
CA ASP A 64 10.80 -14.82 2.50
C ASP A 64 12.23 -14.98 3.05
N PRO A 65 13.26 -14.42 2.34
CA PRO A 65 14.65 -14.57 2.75
C PRO A 65 14.96 -14.02 4.15
N GLY A 66 14.27 -12.97 4.59
CA GLY A 66 14.46 -12.39 5.92
C GLY A 66 13.97 -13.35 7.02
N LEU A 67 12.80 -13.96 6.84
CA LEU A 67 12.29 -15.00 7.75
C LEU A 67 13.20 -16.23 7.77
N GLN A 68 13.69 -16.69 6.60
CA GLN A 68 14.64 -17.79 6.54
C GLN A 68 15.88 -17.48 7.38
N TYR A 69 16.43 -16.26 7.24
CA TYR A 69 17.63 -15.84 7.96
C TYR A 69 17.44 -15.86 9.48
N VAL A 70 16.35 -15.27 9.99
CA VAL A 70 16.12 -15.22 11.45
C VAL A 70 15.78 -16.59 12.04
N ILE A 71 15.16 -17.49 11.28
CA ILE A 71 14.88 -18.87 11.70
C ILE A 71 16.17 -19.69 11.70
N GLN A 72 16.98 -19.57 10.66
CA GLN A 72 18.27 -20.29 10.56
C GLN A 72 19.20 -19.95 11.72
N ASN A 73 19.20 -18.70 12.18
CA ASN A 73 19.99 -18.24 13.32
C ASN A 73 19.33 -18.54 14.69
N ASP A 74 18.20 -19.25 14.72
CA ASP A 74 17.48 -19.58 15.97
C ASP A 74 16.93 -18.34 16.71
N TRP A 75 16.70 -17.26 16.01
CA TRP A 75 16.15 -16.02 16.59
C TRP A 75 14.63 -15.94 16.54
N HIS A 76 14.04 -16.78 15.72
CA HIS A 76 12.59 -16.83 15.53
C HIS A 76 12.13 -18.23 15.15
N GLN A 77 10.87 -18.53 15.47
CA GLN A 77 10.15 -19.69 14.99
C GLN A 77 8.74 -19.29 14.60
N ILE A 78 8.13 -19.99 13.66
CA ILE A 78 6.75 -19.75 13.23
C ILE A 78 5.89 -20.89 13.77
N LYS A 79 4.89 -20.55 14.58
CA LYS A 79 3.84 -21.47 14.97
C LYS A 79 2.65 -21.27 14.04
N VAL A 80 2.35 -22.26 13.22
CA VAL A 80 1.21 -22.24 12.31
C VAL A 80 -0.09 -22.34 13.10
N GLY A 81 -0.92 -21.33 12.97
CA GLY A 81 -2.28 -21.30 13.53
C GLY A 81 -3.34 -21.77 12.53
N PRO A 82 -4.60 -21.85 12.93
CA PRO A 82 -5.71 -22.00 12.00
C PRO A 82 -5.81 -20.76 11.11
N THR A 83 -6.22 -20.95 9.86
CA THR A 83 -6.51 -19.83 8.96
C THR A 83 -7.68 -19.01 9.50
N THR A 84 -7.47 -17.72 9.69
CA THR A 84 -8.51 -16.80 10.11
C THR A 84 -9.14 -16.16 8.87
N GLN A 85 -10.46 -16.29 8.73
CA GLN A 85 -11.20 -15.56 7.71
C GLN A 85 -11.58 -14.19 8.26
N PHE A 86 -11.04 -13.14 7.64
CA PHE A 86 -11.41 -11.77 7.96
C PHE A 86 -12.52 -11.30 7.00
N GLN A 87 -13.56 -10.73 7.58
CA GLN A 87 -14.60 -10.10 6.76
C GLN A 87 -14.09 -8.74 6.28
N ILE A 88 -14.19 -8.52 4.97
CA ILE A 88 -13.91 -7.21 4.38
C ILE A 88 -15.01 -6.23 4.81
N ASN A 89 -14.62 -4.99 5.05
CA ASN A 89 -15.55 -3.93 5.43
C ASN A 89 -16.67 -3.78 4.37
N GLN A 90 -17.90 -4.05 4.78
CA GLN A 90 -19.07 -4.02 3.89
C GLN A 90 -19.32 -2.62 3.29
N LYS A 91 -18.97 -1.55 4.03
CA LYS A 91 -19.04 -0.17 3.50
C LYS A 91 -18.05 0.04 2.35
N PHE A 92 -16.88 -0.59 2.41
CA PHE A 92 -15.89 -0.53 1.32
C PHE A 92 -16.40 -1.24 0.06
N ILE A 93 -17.01 -2.41 0.22
CA ILE A 93 -17.63 -3.15 -0.89
C ILE A 93 -18.78 -2.32 -1.49
N ALA A 94 -19.64 -1.76 -0.65
CA ALA A 94 -20.76 -0.92 -1.10
C ALA A 94 -20.30 0.34 -1.86
N ALA A 95 -19.27 1.02 -1.36
CA ALA A 95 -18.68 2.18 -2.04
C ALA A 95 -18.05 1.78 -3.38
N THR A 96 -17.37 0.63 -3.45
CA THR A 96 -16.82 0.10 -4.71
C THR A 96 -17.94 -0.15 -5.73
N LYS A 97 -19.04 -0.78 -5.30
CA LYS A 97 -20.20 -1.04 -6.17
C LYS A 97 -20.84 0.27 -6.67
N GLN A 98 -21.01 1.25 -5.79
CA GLN A 98 -21.59 2.56 -6.13
C GLN A 98 -20.75 3.32 -7.14
N HIS A 99 -19.43 3.15 -7.11
CA HIS A 99 -18.50 3.90 -7.95
C HIS A 99 -17.81 3.04 -9.02
N LEU A 100 -18.37 1.85 -9.28
CA LEU A 100 -17.86 0.93 -10.29
C LEU A 100 -17.69 1.62 -11.65
N ASN A 101 -16.53 1.40 -12.28
CA ASN A 101 -16.17 1.96 -13.59
C ASN A 101 -16.05 3.50 -13.66
N LYS A 102 -16.04 4.22 -12.52
CA LYS A 102 -15.86 5.68 -12.54
C LYS A 102 -14.40 6.08 -12.59
N ALA A 103 -13.56 5.45 -11.77
CA ALA A 103 -12.13 5.75 -11.72
C ALA A 103 -11.43 5.40 -13.02
N GLN A 104 -10.57 6.29 -13.49
CA GLN A 104 -9.76 6.12 -14.69
C GLN A 104 -8.33 6.59 -14.42
N LEU A 105 -7.34 5.88 -14.99
CA LEU A 105 -5.97 6.37 -14.96
C LEU A 105 -5.83 7.55 -15.92
N GLY A 106 -5.31 8.65 -15.42
CA GLY A 106 -4.96 9.79 -16.25
C GLY A 106 -3.71 9.53 -17.12
N PRO A 107 -3.23 10.54 -17.86
CA PRO A 107 -2.16 10.35 -18.84
C PRO A 107 -0.79 10.02 -18.24
N ARG A 108 -0.50 10.44 -17.01
CA ARG A 108 0.77 10.19 -16.33
C ARG A 108 0.60 9.12 -15.27
N VAL A 109 1.67 8.40 -14.95
CA VAL A 109 1.70 7.53 -13.77
C VAL A 109 1.42 8.36 -12.52
N GLY A 110 0.50 7.91 -11.68
CA GLY A 110 0.06 8.65 -10.49
C GLY A 110 -1.12 9.60 -10.73
N ASP A 111 -1.61 9.75 -11.98
CA ASP A 111 -2.87 10.42 -12.24
C ASP A 111 -4.04 9.43 -12.10
N ILE A 112 -5.04 9.78 -11.32
CA ILE A 112 -6.32 9.07 -11.24
C ILE A 112 -7.47 10.07 -11.32
N ASP A 113 -8.36 9.88 -12.30
CA ASP A 113 -9.50 10.74 -12.55
C ASP A 113 -10.79 10.10 -12.04
N GLN A 114 -11.75 10.91 -11.61
CA GLN A 114 -13.09 10.50 -11.18
C GLN A 114 -13.12 9.46 -10.05
N TYR A 115 -12.01 9.27 -9.32
CA TYR A 115 -11.98 8.40 -8.15
C TYR A 115 -12.72 9.07 -6.97
N ILE A 116 -13.72 8.39 -6.42
CA ILE A 116 -14.52 8.90 -5.30
C ILE A 116 -14.18 8.12 -4.03
N SER A 117 -14.48 6.83 -3.98
CA SER A 117 -14.16 5.95 -2.84
C SER A 117 -14.37 4.48 -3.22
N GLY A 118 -13.88 3.58 -2.38
CA GLY A 118 -13.89 2.14 -2.64
C GLY A 118 -12.66 1.69 -3.44
N ARG A 119 -12.71 0.49 -4.04
CA ARG A 119 -11.65 -0.04 -4.89
C ARG A 119 -11.79 0.54 -6.30
N PRO A 120 -10.79 1.28 -6.82
CA PRO A 120 -10.91 1.95 -8.11
C PRO A 120 -10.94 0.98 -9.32
N PHE A 121 -10.18 -0.13 -9.27
CA PHE A 121 -10.06 -1.09 -10.36
C PHE A 121 -10.34 -2.49 -9.86
N VAL A 122 -11.44 -3.09 -10.29
CA VAL A 122 -11.89 -4.41 -9.80
C VAL A 122 -11.64 -5.54 -10.80
N GLU A 123 -11.31 -5.21 -12.04
CA GLU A 123 -10.99 -6.19 -13.07
C GLU A 123 -9.74 -7.03 -12.71
N GLU A 124 -9.73 -8.31 -13.10
CA GLU A 124 -8.54 -9.15 -12.96
C GLU A 124 -7.38 -8.52 -13.71
N PRO A 125 -6.21 -8.33 -13.07
CA PRO A 125 -5.07 -7.74 -13.75
C PRO A 125 -4.59 -8.59 -14.92
N ASP A 126 -4.32 -7.96 -16.07
CA ASP A 126 -3.75 -8.62 -17.25
C ASP A 126 -2.27 -8.24 -17.39
N VAL A 127 -1.40 -9.24 -17.54
CA VAL A 127 0.04 -9.05 -17.80
C VAL A 127 0.33 -8.30 -19.12
N LYS A 128 -0.64 -8.26 -20.02
CA LYS A 128 -0.56 -7.51 -21.28
C LYS A 128 -0.93 -6.03 -21.11
N ASP A 129 -1.62 -5.66 -20.03
CA ASP A 129 -1.90 -4.28 -19.74
C ASP A 129 -0.65 -3.61 -19.14
N PRO A 130 0.00 -2.67 -19.86
CA PRO A 130 1.21 -2.01 -19.39
C PRO A 130 0.99 -1.20 -18.09
N ARG A 131 -0.28 -0.89 -17.76
CA ARG A 131 -0.64 -0.13 -16.56
C ARG A 131 -1.31 -0.98 -15.47
N ALA A 132 -1.36 -2.31 -15.62
CA ALA A 132 -1.95 -3.20 -14.61
C ALA A 132 -1.27 -3.04 -13.23
N GLY A 133 0.06 -2.92 -13.20
CA GLY A 133 0.80 -2.69 -11.96
C GLY A 133 0.43 -1.37 -11.28
N GLU A 134 0.19 -0.31 -12.03
CA GLU A 134 -0.27 0.98 -11.50
C GLU A 134 -1.69 0.89 -10.94
N LYS A 135 -2.61 0.20 -11.62
CA LYS A 135 -3.97 -0.07 -11.11
C LYS A 135 -3.93 -0.80 -9.77
N LEU A 136 -3.05 -1.79 -9.64
CA LEU A 136 -2.85 -2.50 -8.38
C LEU A 136 -2.28 -1.59 -7.28
N ALA A 137 -1.35 -0.70 -7.61
CA ALA A 137 -0.83 0.28 -6.65
C ALA A 137 -1.93 1.23 -6.14
N TRP A 138 -2.82 1.68 -7.02
CA TRP A 138 -3.99 2.46 -6.64
C TRP A 138 -4.98 1.66 -5.79
N ASN A 139 -5.24 0.39 -6.14
CA ASN A 139 -6.08 -0.49 -5.33
C ASN A 139 -5.48 -0.71 -3.92
N PHE A 140 -4.16 -0.87 -3.83
CA PHE A 140 -3.46 -0.99 -2.55
C PHE A 140 -3.63 0.28 -1.70
N ARG A 141 -3.39 1.46 -2.29
CA ARG A 141 -3.56 2.75 -1.60
C ARG A 141 -5.01 3.00 -1.16
N ALA A 142 -5.99 2.65 -1.99
CA ALA A 142 -7.41 2.78 -1.68
C ALA A 142 -7.88 1.78 -0.63
N GLY A 143 -7.10 0.73 -0.40
CA GLY A 143 -7.45 -0.44 0.40
C GLY A 143 -8.10 -0.14 1.74
N ALA A 144 -8.83 -1.12 2.24
CA ALA A 144 -9.64 -0.97 3.45
C ALA A 144 -8.85 -0.96 4.78
N GLY A 145 -7.53 -1.09 4.74
CA GLY A 145 -6.59 -1.05 5.87
C GLY A 145 -7.20 -0.89 7.26
N VAL A 146 -6.89 0.21 7.91
CA VAL A 146 -7.47 0.60 9.21
C VAL A 146 -8.80 1.37 9.09
N GLY A 147 -9.40 1.44 7.89
CA GLY A 147 -10.60 2.24 7.60
C GLY A 147 -10.28 3.72 7.33
N ASP A 148 -11.29 4.59 7.49
CA ASP A 148 -11.12 6.03 7.23
C ASP A 148 -10.46 6.77 8.38
N SER A 149 -10.53 6.23 9.58
CA SER A 149 -9.80 6.68 10.76
C SER A 149 -9.50 5.50 11.66
N GLY A 150 -8.32 5.48 12.24
CA GLY A 150 -7.93 4.40 13.11
C GLY A 150 -6.72 4.73 13.96
N VAL A 151 -6.60 3.98 15.05
CA VAL A 151 -5.46 4.04 15.96
C VAL A 151 -4.98 2.63 16.25
N ILE A 152 -3.68 2.41 16.07
CA ILE A 152 -3.01 1.20 16.52
C ILE A 152 -2.22 1.57 17.77
N TYR A 153 -2.60 0.98 18.92
CA TYR A 153 -1.91 1.20 20.20
C TYR A 153 -2.14 0.02 21.15
N PRO A 154 -1.08 -0.48 21.80
CA PRO A 154 0.33 -0.15 21.59
C PRO A 154 0.87 -0.77 20.29
N PHE A 155 1.73 -0.03 19.62
CA PHE A 155 2.52 -0.53 18.51
C PHE A 155 3.98 -0.63 18.96
N TYR A 156 4.66 -1.75 18.67
CA TYR A 156 6.03 -2.01 19.12
C TYR A 156 6.96 -2.21 17.95
N TRP A 157 8.05 -1.43 17.90
CA TRP A 157 9.22 -1.73 17.10
C TRP A 157 10.32 -2.29 17.97
N ARG A 158 10.91 -3.40 17.51
CA ARG A 158 12.04 -4.05 18.18
C ARG A 158 13.25 -4.00 17.27
N TYR A 159 14.27 -3.33 17.74
CA TYR A 159 15.57 -3.28 17.08
C TYR A 159 16.35 -4.52 17.51
N ARG A 160 16.78 -5.29 16.54
CA ARG A 160 17.52 -6.51 16.77
C ARG A 160 18.92 -6.35 16.20
N ASP A 161 19.95 -6.62 17.03
CA ASP A 161 21.31 -6.70 16.55
C ASP A 161 21.46 -7.88 15.57
N LEU A 162 21.97 -7.61 14.38
CA LEU A 162 22.03 -8.60 13.30
C LEU A 162 23.10 -9.68 13.54
N MET A 163 24.11 -9.42 14.39
CA MET A 163 25.18 -10.38 14.70
C MET A 163 24.81 -11.32 15.83
N SER A 164 24.20 -10.80 16.89
CA SER A 164 23.86 -11.57 18.09
C SER A 164 22.41 -12.03 18.16
N GLY A 165 21.53 -11.46 17.33
CA GLY A 165 20.11 -11.70 17.37
C GLY A 165 19.40 -11.11 18.60
N LYS A 166 20.11 -10.40 19.48
CA LYS A 166 19.53 -9.82 20.69
C LYS A 166 18.69 -8.59 20.37
N ILE A 167 17.61 -8.41 21.12
CA ILE A 167 16.82 -7.18 21.05
C ILE A 167 17.56 -6.12 21.85
N GLU A 168 18.05 -5.09 21.18
CA GLU A 168 18.76 -3.96 21.78
C GLU A 168 17.81 -2.88 22.28
N LYS A 169 16.72 -2.69 21.56
CA LYS A 169 15.78 -1.60 21.83
C LYS A 169 14.37 -1.99 21.44
N THR A 170 13.41 -1.56 22.25
CA THR A 170 11.99 -1.65 21.92
C THR A 170 11.39 -0.26 21.99
N VAL A 171 10.77 0.20 20.92
CA VAL A 171 10.04 1.47 20.86
C VAL A 171 8.55 1.17 20.90
N LYS A 172 7.85 1.81 21.84
CA LYS A 172 6.39 1.74 21.97
C LYS A 172 5.80 3.06 21.50
N PHE A 173 4.86 3.02 20.57
CA PHE A 173 4.22 4.20 20.04
C PHE A 173 2.76 3.95 19.66
N SER A 174 2.02 5.02 19.36
CA SER A 174 0.74 4.96 18.67
C SER A 174 0.93 5.32 17.20
N PHE A 175 0.17 4.67 16.35
CA PHE A 175 0.08 4.97 14.92
C PHE A 175 -1.38 5.32 14.61
N ASN A 176 -1.60 6.52 14.09
CA ASN A 176 -2.94 7.08 13.90
C ASN A 176 -3.09 7.47 12.44
N ILE A 177 -4.22 7.16 11.83
CA ILE A 177 -4.54 7.47 10.44
C ILE A 177 -5.86 8.22 10.40
N LEU A 178 -5.94 9.23 9.53
CA LEU A 178 -7.17 9.95 9.21
C LEU A 178 -7.21 10.23 7.72
N LYS A 179 -8.18 9.65 7.01
CA LYS A 179 -8.51 10.00 5.63
C LYS A 179 -9.38 11.26 5.61
N PHE A 180 -9.00 12.22 4.80
CA PHE A 180 -9.77 13.43 4.53
C PHE A 180 -10.64 13.30 3.29
N LYS A 181 -10.19 12.50 2.32
CA LYS A 181 -10.90 12.21 1.07
C LYS A 181 -11.06 10.72 0.84
N HIS A 182 -11.89 10.37 -0.12
CA HIS A 182 -12.15 9.00 -0.54
C HIS A 182 -12.68 8.12 0.58
N ARG A 183 -13.44 8.73 1.46
CA ARG A 183 -14.00 8.10 2.67
C ARG A 183 -15.20 7.23 2.33
N ILE A 184 -15.36 6.18 3.13
CA ILE A 184 -16.51 5.26 3.10
C ILE A 184 -17.41 5.42 4.34
N GLU A 185 -17.00 6.25 5.30
CA GLU A 185 -17.71 6.56 6.52
C GLU A 185 -17.93 8.07 6.64
N GLU A 186 -19.03 8.45 7.25
CA GLU A 186 -19.35 9.87 7.44
C GLU A 186 -18.28 10.62 8.26
N PRO A 187 -17.95 11.85 7.87
CA PRO A 187 -18.40 12.54 6.68
C PRO A 187 -17.78 11.94 5.42
N ALA A 188 -18.62 11.53 4.45
CA ALA A 188 -18.23 10.92 3.21
C ALA A 188 -18.72 11.74 2.01
N PRO A 189 -18.03 11.74 0.85
CA PRO A 189 -16.72 11.11 0.62
C PRO A 189 -15.55 11.94 1.16
N ASP A 190 -15.78 13.16 1.64
CA ASP A 190 -14.74 14.10 2.04
C ASP A 190 -15.04 14.78 3.38
N ILE A 191 -14.02 15.04 4.18
CA ILE A 191 -14.08 15.97 5.31
C ILE A 191 -13.96 17.40 4.79
N LYS A 192 -14.89 18.27 5.17
CA LYS A 192 -14.86 19.70 4.79
C LYS A 192 -14.98 20.60 6.04
N PRO A 193 -14.25 21.73 6.10
CA PRO A 193 -13.33 22.25 5.07
C PRO A 193 -12.01 21.46 4.98
N ASN A 194 -11.41 21.38 3.77
CA ASN A 194 -10.11 20.78 3.51
C ASN A 194 -9.31 21.68 2.55
N ALA A 195 -8.89 22.85 3.04
CA ALA A 195 -8.22 23.86 2.23
C ALA A 195 -6.84 23.42 1.69
N ALA A 196 -6.19 22.47 2.37
CA ALA A 196 -4.89 21.94 1.93
C ALA A 196 -5.02 20.81 0.91
N ASP A 197 -6.24 20.40 0.57
CA ASP A 197 -6.54 19.31 -0.35
C ASP A 197 -5.84 18.00 0.04
N LEU A 198 -5.93 17.65 1.33
CA LEU A 198 -5.33 16.45 1.89
C LEU A 198 -6.18 15.22 1.52
N ALA A 199 -5.51 14.13 1.14
CA ALA A 199 -6.11 12.80 1.06
C ALA A 199 -6.07 12.11 2.42
N VAL A 200 -4.88 12.08 3.07
CA VAL A 200 -4.69 11.37 4.33
C VAL A 200 -3.65 12.07 5.20
N ALA A 201 -3.83 11.98 6.52
CA ALA A 201 -2.82 12.31 7.52
C ALA A 201 -2.46 11.07 8.34
N ILE A 202 -1.16 10.90 8.59
CA ILE A 202 -0.61 9.86 9.45
C ILE A 202 0.10 10.54 10.61
N TYR A 203 -0.19 10.10 11.83
CA TYR A 203 0.44 10.64 13.03
C TYR A 203 0.93 9.51 13.93
N ALA A 204 2.22 9.57 14.29
CA ALA A 204 2.82 8.65 15.25
C ALA A 204 3.36 9.41 16.45
N LYS A 205 3.21 8.83 17.65
CA LYS A 205 3.75 9.38 18.90
C LYS A 205 4.43 8.28 19.70
N VAL A 206 5.70 8.52 20.09
CA VAL A 206 6.49 7.61 20.89
C VAL A 206 6.21 7.82 22.39
N TYR A 207 6.01 6.72 23.12
CA TYR A 207 5.78 6.70 24.57
C TYR A 207 6.96 6.13 25.33
N GLU A 208 7.68 5.17 24.76
CA GLU A 208 8.85 4.49 25.33
C GLU A 208 9.86 4.18 24.22
N PRO A 209 11.18 4.14 24.52
CA PRO A 209 11.83 4.41 25.81
C PRO A 209 11.95 5.91 26.12
N GLN A 210 12.50 6.25 27.30
CA GLN A 210 12.51 7.63 27.83
C GLN A 210 13.31 8.62 26.95
N ASP A 211 14.37 8.17 26.31
CA ASP A 211 15.23 8.96 25.40
C ASP A 211 14.47 9.38 24.12
N LEU A 212 13.50 8.60 23.66
CA LEU A 212 12.67 8.88 22.50
C LEU A 212 11.27 9.39 22.86
N LYS A 213 10.93 9.39 24.15
CA LYS A 213 9.58 9.76 24.60
C LYS A 213 9.15 11.12 24.07
N ASN A 214 7.89 11.22 23.68
CA ASN A 214 7.29 12.40 23.05
C ASN A 214 7.87 12.78 21.68
N THR A 215 8.70 11.94 21.04
CA THR A 215 8.95 12.09 19.61
C THR A 215 7.65 11.87 18.84
N GLN A 216 7.33 12.78 17.91
CA GLN A 216 6.10 12.75 17.13
C GLN A 216 6.45 12.92 15.65
N LEU A 217 5.71 12.24 14.80
CA LEU A 217 5.78 12.36 13.35
C LEU A 217 4.38 12.65 12.83
N LEU A 218 4.23 13.67 12.00
CA LEU A 218 3.02 13.96 11.25
C LEU A 218 3.35 13.96 9.76
N ILE A 219 2.65 13.16 8.98
CA ILE A 219 2.76 13.08 7.53
C ILE A 219 1.42 13.49 6.93
N LEU A 220 1.45 14.41 5.98
CA LEU A 220 0.29 14.93 5.27
C LEU A 220 0.43 14.62 3.79
N HIS A 221 -0.45 13.77 3.27
CA HIS A 221 -0.51 13.44 1.85
C HIS A 221 -1.58 14.29 1.17
N ALA A 222 -1.19 15.01 0.13
CA ALA A 222 -2.15 15.67 -0.74
C ALA A 222 -2.90 14.63 -1.59
N ASP A 223 -4.09 15.00 -2.07
CA ASP A 223 -4.85 14.17 -2.99
C ASP A 223 -4.17 14.05 -4.37
N ASN A 224 -3.53 15.10 -4.81
CA ASN A 224 -2.70 15.06 -6.00
C ASN A 224 -1.39 14.32 -5.73
N ASP A 225 -1.21 13.13 -6.30
CA ASP A 225 -0.03 12.26 -6.10
C ASP A 225 1.29 12.89 -6.57
N HIS A 226 1.25 13.89 -7.46
CA HIS A 226 2.46 14.62 -7.89
C HIS A 226 2.93 15.67 -6.88
N LYS A 227 2.12 16.01 -5.88
CA LYS A 227 2.57 16.87 -4.80
C LYS A 227 3.41 16.06 -3.80
N PRO A 228 4.61 16.54 -3.44
CA PRO A 228 5.35 15.96 -2.33
C PRO A 228 4.50 15.99 -1.04
N GLN A 229 4.62 14.94 -0.26
CA GLN A 229 4.02 14.90 1.07
C GLN A 229 4.72 15.92 1.98
N ASP A 230 3.98 16.52 2.92
CA ASP A 230 4.55 17.32 3.99
C ASP A 230 4.73 16.45 5.22
N ALA A 231 5.95 16.41 5.76
CA ALA A 231 6.20 15.71 7.01
C ALA A 231 6.86 16.63 8.04
N TYR A 232 6.42 16.46 9.28
CA TYR A 232 6.87 17.24 10.42
C TYR A 232 7.27 16.30 11.55
N MET A 233 8.46 16.50 12.09
CA MET A 233 8.95 15.73 13.23
C MET A 233 9.12 16.66 14.44
N TYR A 234 8.53 16.29 15.57
CA TYR A 234 8.78 16.87 16.86
C TYR A 234 9.70 15.96 17.65
N LEU A 235 10.87 16.47 18.04
CA LEU A 235 11.82 15.76 18.89
C LEU A 235 11.63 16.21 20.34
N GLY A 236 11.14 15.31 21.19
CA GLY A 236 10.76 15.63 22.58
C GLY A 236 11.91 16.24 23.40
N PHE A 237 13.14 15.76 23.21
CA PHE A 237 14.33 16.26 23.89
C PHE A 237 14.77 17.67 23.43
N GLN A 238 14.47 18.04 22.17
CA GLN A 238 14.78 19.37 21.63
C GLN A 238 13.62 20.36 21.79
N ARG A 239 12.41 19.88 22.06
CA ARG A 239 11.16 20.66 22.12
C ARG A 239 10.93 21.53 20.88
N ARG A 240 11.31 21.03 19.71
CA ARG A 240 11.22 21.73 18.43
C ARG A 240 10.55 20.86 17.38
N VAL A 241 9.67 21.50 16.59
CA VAL A 241 9.15 20.92 15.36
C VAL A 241 10.12 21.22 14.22
N ARG A 242 10.42 20.20 13.40
CA ARG A 242 11.20 20.33 12.18
C ARG A 242 10.34 19.85 11.02
N ARG A 243 10.25 20.61 9.96
CA ARG A 243 9.75 20.12 8.67
C ARG A 243 10.84 19.27 8.04
N MET A 244 10.50 18.09 7.60
CA MET A 244 11.41 17.22 6.87
C MET A 244 11.58 17.73 5.44
N ALA A 245 12.81 17.72 4.94
CA ALA A 245 13.06 18.09 3.55
C ALA A 245 12.53 16.99 2.60
N PRO A 246 12.13 17.34 1.37
CA PRO A 246 11.87 16.36 0.32
C PRO A 246 13.08 15.41 0.17
N GLY A 247 12.84 14.11 0.08
CA GLY A 247 13.87 13.07 0.04
C GLY A 247 14.25 12.45 1.39
N GLN A 248 13.94 13.09 2.52
CA GLN A 248 14.15 12.48 3.84
C GLN A 248 13.14 11.37 4.18
N TYR A 249 12.14 11.15 3.33
CA TYR A 249 11.16 10.05 3.50
C TYR A 249 11.77 8.67 3.24
N THR A 250 12.89 8.64 2.50
CA THR A 250 13.67 7.44 2.23
C THR A 250 14.86 7.27 3.19
N ASP A 251 14.97 8.15 4.19
CA ASP A 251 15.96 7.99 5.25
C ASP A 251 15.47 7.01 6.32
N ALA A 252 16.41 6.34 6.98
CA ALA A 252 16.14 5.42 8.09
C ALA A 252 15.40 6.12 9.24
N PHE A 253 14.15 5.70 9.49
CA PHE A 253 13.32 6.31 10.52
C PHE A 253 13.78 5.90 11.92
N LEU A 254 14.11 6.87 12.76
CA LEU A 254 14.60 6.67 14.14
C LEU A 254 15.79 5.69 14.25
N GLY A 255 16.65 5.62 13.22
CA GLY A 255 17.79 4.72 13.17
C GLY A 255 17.44 3.24 12.98
N SER A 256 16.28 2.96 12.38
CA SER A 256 15.87 1.63 11.92
C SER A 256 16.27 1.39 10.47
N ASP A 257 16.03 0.18 9.95
CA ASP A 257 16.13 -0.13 8.52
C ASP A 257 14.83 0.19 7.75
N VAL A 258 13.83 0.78 8.43
CA VAL A 258 12.52 1.13 7.86
C VAL A 258 12.48 2.60 7.49
N MET A 259 12.08 2.90 6.27
CA MET A 259 11.80 4.25 5.79
C MET A 259 10.35 4.65 6.08
N ILE A 260 10.07 5.95 6.04
CA ILE A 260 8.67 6.44 6.14
C ILE A 260 7.82 5.89 4.99
N GLU A 261 8.40 5.72 3.81
CA GLU A 261 7.69 5.18 2.65
C GLU A 261 7.35 3.68 2.75
N ASP A 262 7.95 2.95 3.69
CA ASP A 262 7.63 1.55 3.97
C ASP A 262 6.39 1.38 4.88
N PHE A 263 5.87 2.46 5.44
CA PHE A 263 4.72 2.39 6.34
C PHE A 263 3.52 1.79 5.61
N GLU A 264 2.79 0.90 6.29
CA GLU A 264 1.67 0.14 5.72
C GLU A 264 2.03 -0.71 4.49
N GLY A 265 3.32 -0.98 4.25
CA GLY A 265 3.85 -1.71 3.10
C GLY A 265 4.29 -0.82 1.95
N PHE A 266 3.59 0.24 1.65
CA PHE A 266 4.00 1.28 0.70
C PHE A 266 3.22 2.58 0.95
N ASN A 267 3.92 3.61 1.38
CA ASN A 267 3.38 4.94 1.68
C ASN A 267 4.03 6.04 0.82
N GLY A 268 4.76 5.65 -0.22
CA GLY A 268 5.36 6.55 -1.19
C GLY A 268 4.36 7.02 -2.26
N ARG A 269 4.79 7.91 -3.16
CA ARG A 269 3.98 8.36 -4.27
C ARG A 269 3.99 7.33 -5.40
N ILE A 270 2.82 7.05 -5.99
CA ILE A 270 2.70 6.14 -7.13
C ILE A 270 3.46 6.71 -8.33
N SER A 271 3.44 8.04 -8.49
CA SER A 271 4.12 8.77 -9.56
C SER A 271 5.66 8.67 -9.54
N ASP A 272 6.26 8.29 -8.40
CA ASP A 272 7.71 8.16 -8.28
C ASP A 272 8.23 6.80 -8.73
N MET A 273 7.35 5.84 -8.97
CA MET A 273 7.69 4.43 -9.24
C MET A 273 7.36 4.01 -10.66
N LYS A 274 8.01 2.93 -11.10
CA LYS A 274 7.65 2.19 -12.31
C LYS A 274 6.97 0.89 -11.90
N TRP A 275 5.72 0.73 -12.31
CA TRP A 275 4.88 -0.39 -11.91
C TRP A 275 4.80 -1.44 -13.00
N HIS A 276 5.11 -2.69 -12.67
CA HIS A 276 5.02 -3.82 -13.59
C HIS A 276 4.28 -4.97 -12.92
N TYR A 277 3.17 -5.40 -13.53
CA TYR A 277 2.47 -6.61 -13.12
C TYR A 277 3.14 -7.83 -13.77
N LYS A 278 3.43 -8.85 -12.98
CA LYS A 278 4.14 -10.06 -13.44
C LYS A 278 3.30 -11.35 -13.34
N GLY A 279 2.05 -11.27 -12.92
CA GLY A 279 1.15 -12.42 -12.72
C GLY A 279 0.99 -12.81 -11.27
#